data_ad641fa35057e8aaf9eef783e1a3d942
#
_entry.id   ad641fa35057e8aaf9eef783e1a3d942
#
_cell.length_a   1.000
_cell.length_b   1.000
_cell.length_c   1.000
_cell.angle_alpha   90.00
_cell.angle_beta   90.00
_cell.angle_gamma   90.00
#
_symmetry.space_group_name_H-M   'P 1'
#
loop_
_entity.id
_entity.type
_entity.pdbx_description
1 polymer ?
#
loop_
_entity_poly.entity_id
_entity_poly.type
_entity_poly.pdbx_seq_one_letter_code
_entity_poly.pdbx_strand_id
1 'polypeptide(L)'
;MKNLKIVHTSDTHLGTDWKPELEKKAFRAILNGAIDLDADVVLIVGDVFDHARVADEVLQFFVQQIRTANIPVVVLPGNHDLYGEHSVYHREPFNDAPPNLYILSDNDGEIISFPELGLDVWGRAMLSHTPQFQPILGMPVKTADNWLVALAHGHYHFENDTEVRSSPIYPDEVANATCDYLALGHWERQVDVSNGRVKAFYSGSPLGALQTNENVSVIMAELNATTGVTAQQCWLPI
;
A
#
# COMPACT_ATOMS: atom_id res chain seq x y z
N MET A 1 -22.96 1.58 -4.98
CA MET A 1 -21.54 1.19 -5.02
C MET A 1 -21.43 -0.22 -5.57
N LYS A 2 -20.39 -0.53 -6.37
CA LYS A 2 -20.06 -1.88 -6.82
C LYS A 2 -19.39 -2.67 -5.70
N ASN A 3 -19.45 -3.99 -5.76
CA ASN A 3 -18.60 -4.83 -4.94
C ASN A 3 -17.21 -4.86 -5.53
N LEU A 4 -16.18 -4.73 -4.71
CA LEU A 4 -14.79 -4.67 -5.15
C LEU A 4 -13.93 -5.65 -4.35
N LYS A 5 -12.88 -6.16 -5.01
CA LYS A 5 -11.80 -6.94 -4.43
C LYS A 5 -10.49 -6.18 -4.54
N ILE A 6 -9.81 -6.00 -3.45
CA ILE A 6 -8.56 -5.23 -3.36
C ILE A 6 -7.46 -6.12 -2.78
N VAL A 7 -6.37 -6.26 -3.49
CA VAL A 7 -5.15 -6.84 -2.94
C VAL A 7 -4.32 -5.70 -2.33
N HIS A 8 -4.03 -5.80 -1.05
CA HIS A 8 -3.23 -4.84 -0.31
C HIS A 8 -1.93 -5.49 0.17
N THR A 9 -0.81 -4.91 -0.19
CA THR A 9 0.54 -5.26 0.23
C THR A 9 1.35 -4.00 0.58
N SER A 10 2.47 -4.17 1.27
CA SER A 10 3.44 -3.12 1.60
C SER A 10 4.82 -3.72 1.82
N ASP A 11 5.81 -2.87 2.03
CA ASP A 11 7.14 -3.28 2.52
C ASP A 11 7.76 -4.42 1.67
N THR A 12 7.71 -4.26 0.34
CA THR A 12 8.25 -5.24 -0.60
C THR A 12 9.76 -5.18 -0.73
N HIS A 13 10.37 -4.03 -0.35
CA HIS A 13 11.81 -3.78 -0.29
C HIS A 13 12.60 -4.31 -1.49
N LEU A 14 12.10 -4.08 -2.71
CA LEU A 14 12.80 -4.47 -3.93
C LEU A 14 14.18 -3.82 -3.99
N GLY A 15 15.19 -4.63 -4.27
CA GLY A 15 16.56 -4.17 -4.44
C GLY A 15 17.43 -4.25 -3.20
N THR A 16 17.08 -5.09 -2.21
CA THR A 16 18.02 -5.45 -1.15
C THR A 16 19.18 -6.32 -1.71
N ASP A 17 20.30 -6.30 -1.02
CA ASP A 17 21.44 -7.18 -1.36
C ASP A 17 21.24 -8.62 -0.84
N TRP A 18 20.20 -8.85 -0.05
CA TRP A 18 20.09 -10.12 0.70
C TRP A 18 19.52 -11.29 -0.12
N LYS A 19 18.41 -11.10 -0.83
CA LYS A 19 17.76 -12.14 -1.65
C LYS A 19 17.03 -11.54 -2.87
N PRO A 20 17.71 -10.87 -3.78
CA PRO A 20 17.07 -10.09 -4.85
C PRO A 20 16.17 -10.93 -5.77
N GLU A 21 16.51 -12.19 -6.03
CA GLU A 21 15.66 -13.04 -6.86
C GLU A 21 14.39 -13.52 -6.14
N LEU A 22 14.44 -13.65 -4.81
CA LEU A 22 13.27 -14.00 -4.01
C LEU A 22 12.29 -12.83 -3.93
N GLU A 23 12.79 -11.60 -3.75
CA GLU A 23 11.99 -10.38 -3.79
C GLU A 23 11.23 -10.25 -5.12
N LYS A 24 11.94 -10.44 -6.23
CA LYS A 24 11.34 -10.42 -7.57
C LYS A 24 10.30 -11.52 -7.75
N LYS A 25 10.53 -12.73 -7.21
CA LYS A 25 9.54 -13.80 -7.24
C LYS A 25 8.31 -13.45 -6.40
N ALA A 26 8.52 -12.92 -5.19
CA ALA A 26 7.46 -12.49 -4.32
C ALA A 26 6.59 -11.41 -4.99
N PHE A 27 7.20 -10.40 -5.60
CA PHE A 27 6.50 -9.34 -6.29
C PHE A 27 5.67 -9.88 -7.48
N ARG A 28 6.23 -10.80 -8.26
CA ARG A 28 5.47 -11.48 -9.33
C ARG A 28 4.30 -12.28 -8.78
N ALA A 29 4.50 -13.00 -7.68
CA ALA A 29 3.44 -13.79 -7.04
C ALA A 29 2.28 -12.92 -6.56
N ILE A 30 2.57 -11.73 -6.02
CA ILE A 30 1.55 -10.76 -5.62
C ILE A 30 0.70 -10.35 -6.82
N LEU A 31 1.32 -9.93 -7.92
CA LEU A 31 0.59 -9.47 -9.10
C LEU A 31 -0.18 -10.60 -9.79
N ASN A 32 0.43 -11.78 -9.95
CA ASN A 32 -0.24 -12.95 -10.52
C ASN A 32 -1.41 -13.40 -9.63
N GLY A 33 -1.20 -13.45 -8.31
CA GLY A 33 -2.26 -13.79 -7.36
C GLY A 33 -3.40 -12.77 -7.38
N ALA A 34 -3.12 -11.49 -7.57
CA ALA A 34 -4.16 -10.48 -7.72
C ALA A 34 -5.01 -10.74 -8.98
N ILE A 35 -4.38 -11.15 -10.09
CA ILE A 35 -5.09 -11.53 -11.32
C ILE A 35 -5.93 -12.79 -11.08
N ASP A 36 -5.36 -13.82 -10.48
CA ASP A 36 -6.05 -15.10 -10.23
C ASP A 36 -7.24 -14.97 -9.27
N LEU A 37 -7.21 -13.97 -8.39
CA LEU A 37 -8.28 -13.64 -7.44
C LEU A 37 -9.34 -12.68 -8.04
N ASP A 38 -9.19 -12.26 -9.30
CA ASP A 38 -10.03 -11.24 -9.95
C ASP A 38 -10.04 -9.92 -9.12
N ALA A 39 -8.89 -9.45 -8.69
CA ALA A 39 -8.79 -8.19 -7.97
C ALA A 39 -9.03 -7.01 -8.91
N ASP A 40 -9.81 -6.03 -8.45
CA ASP A 40 -10.11 -4.80 -9.18
C ASP A 40 -8.94 -3.80 -9.13
N VAL A 41 -8.17 -3.81 -8.03
CA VAL A 41 -7.01 -2.95 -7.81
C VAL A 41 -6.00 -3.59 -6.85
N VAL A 42 -4.72 -3.30 -7.05
CA VAL A 42 -3.63 -3.62 -6.10
C VAL A 42 -3.18 -2.32 -5.43
N LEU A 43 -3.05 -2.35 -4.12
CA LEU A 43 -2.49 -1.27 -3.31
C LEU A 43 -1.12 -1.71 -2.78
N ILE A 44 -0.08 -0.88 -3.02
CA ILE A 44 1.26 -1.07 -2.46
C ILE A 44 1.55 0.11 -1.54
N VAL A 45 1.51 -0.14 -0.23
CA VAL A 45 1.45 0.91 0.78
C VAL A 45 2.83 1.14 1.42
N GLY A 46 3.71 1.76 0.63
CA GLY A 46 5.04 2.20 1.04
C GLY A 46 6.11 1.10 1.01
N ASP A 47 7.35 1.57 1.03
CA ASP A 47 8.56 0.78 1.06
C ASP A 47 8.59 -0.29 -0.05
N VAL A 48 8.26 0.18 -1.29
CA VAL A 48 8.35 -0.64 -2.50
C VAL A 48 9.80 -1.01 -2.77
N PHE A 49 10.69 -0.03 -2.60
CA PHE A 49 12.13 -0.15 -2.81
C PHE A 49 12.87 -0.01 -1.48
N ASP A 50 13.96 -0.78 -1.32
CA ASP A 50 14.73 -0.80 -0.07
C ASP A 50 15.42 0.52 0.24
N HIS A 51 15.77 1.30 -0.78
CA HIS A 51 16.36 2.64 -0.65
C HIS A 51 16.35 3.42 -1.98
N ALA A 52 16.55 4.73 -1.92
CA ALA A 52 16.55 5.61 -3.11
C ALA A 52 17.66 5.31 -4.14
N ARG A 53 18.66 4.50 -3.81
CA ARG A 53 19.82 4.17 -4.68
C ARG A 53 19.76 2.78 -5.30
N VAL A 54 18.59 2.11 -5.27
CA VAL A 54 18.42 0.82 -5.97
C VAL A 54 18.81 0.97 -7.45
N ALA A 55 19.30 -0.11 -8.06
CA ALA A 55 19.72 -0.11 -9.47
C ALA A 55 18.52 0.13 -10.41
N ASP A 56 18.77 0.76 -11.57
CA ASP A 56 17.70 1.04 -12.56
C ASP A 56 17.05 -0.23 -13.08
N GLU A 57 17.76 -1.34 -13.11
CA GLU A 57 17.21 -2.66 -13.49
C GLU A 57 16.12 -3.13 -12.54
N VAL A 58 16.17 -2.74 -11.26
CA VAL A 58 15.12 -3.05 -10.28
C VAL A 58 13.88 -2.20 -10.56
N LEU A 59 14.07 -0.92 -10.87
CA LEU A 59 12.98 -0.01 -11.25
C LEU A 59 12.31 -0.46 -12.57
N GLN A 60 13.12 -0.82 -13.58
CA GLN A 60 12.64 -1.38 -14.85
C GLN A 60 11.85 -2.67 -14.63
N PHE A 61 12.35 -3.55 -13.77
CA PHE A 61 11.63 -4.76 -13.40
C PHE A 61 10.26 -4.43 -12.82
N PHE A 62 10.19 -3.55 -11.82
CA PHE A 62 8.94 -3.12 -11.18
C PHE A 62 7.92 -2.58 -12.21
N VAL A 63 8.34 -1.60 -13.01
CA VAL A 63 7.49 -0.98 -14.06
C VAL A 63 7.00 -2.03 -15.05
N GLN A 64 7.87 -2.95 -15.48
CA GLN A 64 7.52 -3.99 -16.43
C GLN A 64 6.53 -5.03 -15.85
N GLN A 65 6.67 -5.40 -14.58
CA GLN A 65 5.72 -6.33 -13.96
C GLN A 65 4.32 -5.72 -13.88
N ILE A 66 4.20 -4.45 -13.51
CA ILE A 66 2.91 -3.74 -13.46
C ILE A 66 2.30 -3.62 -14.86
N ARG A 67 3.11 -3.27 -15.87
CA ARG A 67 2.65 -3.24 -17.27
C ARG A 67 2.07 -4.58 -17.70
N THR A 68 2.73 -5.68 -17.34
CA THR A 68 2.31 -7.03 -17.69
C THR A 68 1.03 -7.46 -16.97
N ALA A 69 0.88 -7.09 -15.70
CA ALA A 69 -0.30 -7.43 -14.90
C ALA A 69 -1.60 -6.78 -15.44
N ASN A 70 -1.49 -5.59 -16.01
CA ASN A 70 -2.60 -4.87 -16.67
C ASN A 70 -3.84 -4.66 -15.78
N ILE A 71 -3.66 -4.65 -14.47
CA ILE A 71 -4.66 -4.23 -13.47
C ILE A 71 -4.20 -2.93 -12.84
N PRO A 72 -5.09 -2.06 -12.35
CA PRO A 72 -4.70 -0.84 -11.66
C PRO A 72 -3.84 -1.15 -10.43
N VAL A 73 -2.70 -0.47 -10.32
CA VAL A 73 -1.81 -0.54 -9.15
C VAL A 73 -1.63 0.87 -8.61
N VAL A 74 -2.00 1.08 -7.35
CA VAL A 74 -1.81 2.36 -6.66
C VAL A 74 -0.67 2.19 -5.65
N VAL A 75 0.32 3.05 -5.75
CA VAL A 75 1.50 3.08 -4.89
C VAL A 75 1.45 4.31 -4.00
N LEU A 76 1.65 4.12 -2.71
CA LEU A 76 1.99 5.18 -1.78
C LEU A 76 3.48 5.04 -1.42
N PRO A 77 4.34 6.06 -1.59
CA PRO A 77 5.71 6.02 -1.12
C PRO A 77 5.82 5.90 0.41
N GLY A 78 6.79 5.11 0.90
CA GLY A 78 7.09 4.93 2.32
C GLY A 78 8.36 5.66 2.76
N ASN A 79 8.95 5.21 3.87
CA ASN A 79 10.14 5.86 4.41
C ASN A 79 11.47 5.43 3.77
N HIS A 80 11.51 4.27 3.11
CA HIS A 80 12.68 3.83 2.34
C HIS A 80 12.70 4.43 0.93
N ASP A 81 11.55 4.74 0.38
CA ASP A 81 11.36 5.26 -0.98
C ASP A 81 10.59 6.60 -1.01
N LEU A 82 10.96 7.52 -0.12
CA LEU A 82 10.36 8.86 0.04
C LEU A 82 10.10 9.56 -1.30
N TYR A 83 8.96 10.26 -1.41
CA TYR A 83 8.63 11.07 -2.58
C TYR A 83 9.21 12.50 -2.48
N GLY A 84 10.53 12.61 -2.35
CA GLY A 84 11.26 13.87 -2.30
C GLY A 84 11.96 14.19 -3.62
N GLU A 85 12.78 15.25 -3.64
CA GLU A 85 13.52 15.71 -4.83
C GLU A 85 14.36 14.58 -5.47
N HIS A 86 14.91 13.68 -4.67
CA HIS A 86 15.75 12.57 -5.14
C HIS A 86 15.03 11.21 -5.12
N SER A 87 13.71 11.23 -5.23
CA SER A 87 12.90 10.02 -5.22
C SER A 87 13.23 9.08 -6.37
N VAL A 88 13.17 7.78 -6.11
CA VAL A 88 13.26 6.72 -7.14
C VAL A 88 12.21 6.92 -8.24
N TYR A 89 11.04 7.43 -7.88
CA TYR A 89 9.91 7.66 -8.78
C TYR A 89 10.12 8.78 -9.80
N HIS A 90 11.19 9.58 -9.66
CA HIS A 90 11.61 10.60 -10.62
C HIS A 90 12.68 10.10 -11.60
N ARG A 91 13.13 8.87 -11.46
CA ARG A 91 14.19 8.30 -12.30
C ARG A 91 13.63 7.81 -13.65
N GLU A 92 14.53 7.67 -14.63
CA GLU A 92 14.22 7.38 -16.04
C GLU A 92 13.24 6.21 -16.26
N PRO A 93 13.33 5.08 -15.54
CA PRO A 93 12.36 3.98 -15.74
C PRO A 93 10.90 4.36 -15.53
N PHE A 94 10.62 5.39 -14.74
CA PHE A 94 9.25 5.88 -14.50
C PHE A 94 8.76 6.88 -15.57
N ASN A 95 9.65 7.41 -16.44
CA ASN A 95 9.23 8.29 -17.55
C ASN A 95 8.32 7.58 -18.55
N ASP A 96 8.43 6.26 -18.66
CA ASP A 96 7.57 5.40 -19.49
C ASP A 96 6.69 4.48 -18.61
N ALA A 97 6.17 5.02 -17.51
CA ALA A 97 5.28 4.25 -16.62
C ALA A 97 4.01 3.80 -17.37
N PRO A 98 3.54 2.57 -17.13
CA PRO A 98 2.34 2.08 -17.77
C PRO A 98 1.08 2.81 -17.24
N PRO A 99 0.01 2.93 -18.04
CA PRO A 99 -1.18 3.70 -17.68
C PRO A 99 -1.96 3.11 -16.49
N ASN A 100 -1.65 1.90 -16.08
CA ASN A 100 -2.22 1.24 -14.91
C ASN A 100 -1.37 1.41 -13.63
N LEU A 101 -0.27 2.16 -13.67
CA LEU A 101 0.51 2.54 -12.49
C LEU A 101 0.14 3.95 -12.04
N TYR A 102 -0.31 4.08 -10.82
CA TYR A 102 -0.67 5.33 -10.16
C TYR A 102 0.20 5.52 -8.91
N ILE A 103 0.84 6.68 -8.78
CA ILE A 103 1.69 7.00 -7.63
C ILE A 103 1.08 8.20 -6.93
N LEU A 104 0.74 8.03 -5.65
CA LEU A 104 0.31 9.12 -4.78
C LEU A 104 1.54 9.97 -4.44
N SER A 105 1.53 11.22 -4.87
CA SER A 105 2.69 12.10 -4.92
C SER A 105 2.57 13.36 -4.07
N ASP A 106 1.36 13.72 -3.67
CA ASP A 106 1.09 14.95 -2.93
C ASP A 106 1.26 14.75 -1.42
N ASN A 107 2.10 15.59 -0.80
CA ASN A 107 2.33 15.59 0.65
C ASN A 107 1.15 16.15 1.46
N ASP A 108 0.27 16.91 0.86
CA ASP A 108 -0.96 17.38 1.50
C ASP A 108 -2.12 16.38 1.35
N GLY A 109 -1.89 15.35 0.53
CA GLY A 109 -2.83 14.28 0.23
C GLY A 109 -3.62 14.51 -1.05
N GLU A 110 -3.77 13.44 -1.83
CA GLU A 110 -4.50 13.46 -3.10
C GLU A 110 -5.43 12.27 -3.23
N ILE A 111 -6.35 12.35 -4.19
CA ILE A 111 -7.29 11.29 -4.53
C ILE A 111 -7.02 10.84 -5.97
N ILE A 112 -6.85 9.53 -6.14
CA ILE A 112 -6.92 8.87 -7.45
C ILE A 112 -8.30 8.23 -7.56
N SER A 113 -9.09 8.67 -8.54
CA SER A 113 -10.45 8.20 -8.73
C SER A 113 -10.54 7.16 -9.86
N PHE A 114 -11.30 6.10 -9.60
CA PHE A 114 -11.68 5.06 -10.57
C PHE A 114 -13.21 5.06 -10.74
N PRO A 115 -13.75 5.95 -11.60
CA PRO A 115 -15.20 6.15 -11.72
C PRO A 115 -15.94 4.88 -12.14
N GLU A 116 -15.33 4.06 -12.99
CA GLU A 116 -15.89 2.78 -13.45
C GLU A 116 -16.03 1.75 -12.33
N LEU A 117 -15.22 1.86 -11.27
CA LEU A 117 -15.28 1.03 -10.05
C LEU A 117 -16.14 1.66 -8.96
N GLY A 118 -16.41 2.97 -9.04
CA GLY A 118 -16.99 3.75 -7.94
C GLY A 118 -16.05 3.77 -6.73
N LEU A 119 -14.74 3.95 -6.98
CA LEU A 119 -13.67 3.90 -6.00
C LEU A 119 -12.83 5.17 -6.04
N ASP A 120 -12.61 5.76 -4.87
CA ASP A 120 -11.63 6.80 -4.63
C ASP A 120 -10.54 6.24 -3.70
N VAL A 121 -9.29 6.41 -4.10
CA VAL A 121 -8.11 6.00 -3.32
C VAL A 121 -7.37 7.25 -2.90
N TRP A 122 -7.26 7.49 -1.60
CA TRP A 122 -6.59 8.64 -1.03
C TRP A 122 -5.29 8.24 -0.31
N GLY A 123 -4.29 9.13 -0.32
CA GLY A 123 -3.09 9.00 0.50
C GLY A 123 -2.25 10.25 0.49
N ARG A 124 -1.34 10.36 1.46
CA ARG A 124 -0.34 11.44 1.57
C ARG A 124 1.04 10.89 1.31
N ALA A 125 1.72 11.42 0.29
CA ALA A 125 3.10 11.05 0.00
C ALA A 125 4.04 11.49 1.13
N MET A 126 4.92 10.59 1.55
CA MET A 126 5.92 10.87 2.56
C MET A 126 7.14 11.56 1.93
N LEU A 127 7.37 12.84 2.27
CA LEU A 127 8.58 13.58 1.88
C LEU A 127 9.71 13.42 2.91
N SER A 128 9.35 13.18 4.15
CA SER A 128 10.31 12.98 5.25
C SER A 128 9.71 12.09 6.34
N HIS A 129 10.52 11.17 6.85
CA HIS A 129 10.13 10.28 7.95
C HIS A 129 10.45 10.93 9.29
N THR A 130 9.51 11.70 9.81
CA THR A 130 9.66 12.47 11.06
C THR A 130 8.43 12.33 11.96
N PRO A 131 8.54 12.63 13.27
CA PRO A 131 7.37 12.64 14.16
C PRO A 131 6.30 13.67 13.80
N GLN A 132 6.64 14.67 12.99
CA GLN A 132 5.70 15.71 12.54
C GLN A 132 4.88 15.29 11.33
N PHE A 133 5.32 14.30 10.57
CA PHE A 133 4.53 13.78 9.47
C PHE A 133 3.41 12.88 10.01
N GLN A 134 2.18 13.29 9.79
CA GLN A 134 0.96 12.56 10.20
C GLN A 134 0.34 11.92 8.96
N PRO A 135 0.47 10.60 8.78
CA PRO A 135 0.12 9.92 7.53
C PRO A 135 -1.35 10.03 7.11
N ILE A 136 -2.27 10.18 8.05
CA ILE A 136 -3.72 10.24 7.77
C ILE A 136 -4.33 11.63 7.98
N LEU A 137 -3.50 12.64 8.26
CA LEU A 137 -3.97 14.02 8.39
C LEU A 137 -4.49 14.55 7.05
N GLY A 138 -5.67 15.18 7.07
CA GLY A 138 -6.28 15.75 5.87
C GLY A 138 -7.10 14.76 5.03
N MET A 139 -7.33 13.55 5.56
CA MET A 139 -8.20 12.58 4.89
C MET A 139 -9.55 13.21 4.55
N PRO A 140 -10.03 13.13 3.30
CA PRO A 140 -11.28 13.74 2.87
C PRO A 140 -12.49 13.03 3.48
N VAL A 141 -13.58 13.73 3.57
CA VAL A 141 -14.87 13.11 3.90
C VAL A 141 -15.35 12.32 2.69
N LYS A 142 -15.71 11.06 2.91
CA LYS A 142 -16.25 10.19 1.88
C LYS A 142 -17.48 10.80 1.21
N THR A 143 -17.54 10.75 -0.11
CA THR A 143 -18.75 11.04 -0.88
C THR A 143 -19.73 9.85 -0.83
N ALA A 144 -21.02 10.10 -0.96
CA ALA A 144 -22.04 9.05 -0.73
C ALA A 144 -22.01 7.91 -1.76
N ASP A 145 -21.48 8.17 -2.96
CA ASP A 145 -21.64 7.25 -4.12
C ASP A 145 -20.42 6.37 -4.39
N ASN A 146 -19.25 6.70 -3.83
CA ASN A 146 -18.00 5.97 -4.03
C ASN A 146 -17.53 5.31 -2.74
N TRP A 147 -16.79 4.22 -2.88
CA TRP A 147 -15.92 3.71 -1.83
C TRP A 147 -14.75 4.68 -1.64
N LEU A 148 -14.38 4.95 -0.39
CA LEU A 148 -13.14 5.65 -0.06
C LEU A 148 -12.19 4.68 0.62
N VAL A 149 -11.07 4.40 -0.04
CA VAL A 149 -9.95 3.64 0.52
C VAL A 149 -8.80 4.61 0.79
N ALA A 150 -8.29 4.60 2.02
CA ALA A 150 -7.15 5.44 2.38
C ALA A 150 -5.89 4.58 2.55
N LEU A 151 -4.76 5.11 2.06
CA LEU A 151 -3.44 4.53 2.21
C LEU A 151 -2.61 5.38 3.17
N ALA A 152 -1.95 4.73 4.12
CA ALA A 152 -1.03 5.43 5.02
C ALA A 152 0.17 4.54 5.38
N HIS A 153 1.37 5.14 5.38
CA HIS A 153 2.59 4.45 5.76
C HIS A 153 3.16 5.10 7.02
N GLY A 154 3.22 4.35 8.13
CA GLY A 154 3.68 4.88 9.40
C GLY A 154 3.46 3.94 10.57
N HIS A 155 3.92 4.38 11.74
CA HIS A 155 3.93 3.60 12.97
C HIS A 155 2.63 3.78 13.76
N TYR A 156 1.88 2.69 13.96
CA TYR A 156 0.71 2.70 14.85
C TYR A 156 1.13 2.67 16.31
N HIS A 157 0.66 3.65 17.09
CA HIS A 157 0.91 3.75 18.51
C HIS A 157 -0.15 3.00 19.29
N PHE A 158 0.25 1.90 19.95
CA PHE A 158 -0.62 1.26 20.93
C PHE A 158 -0.72 2.11 22.21
N GLU A 159 -1.78 1.90 22.98
CA GLU A 159 -2.04 2.68 24.22
C GLU A 159 -0.87 2.71 25.23
N ASN A 160 -0.02 1.70 25.20
CA ASN A 160 1.13 1.57 26.11
C ASN A 160 2.46 2.03 25.50
N ASP A 161 2.47 2.52 24.26
CA ASP A 161 3.67 3.03 23.63
C ASP A 161 4.03 4.38 24.21
N THR A 162 5.23 4.47 24.82
CA THR A 162 5.73 5.68 25.47
C THR A 162 6.73 6.47 24.62
N GLU A 163 7.25 5.85 23.56
CA GLU A 163 8.23 6.48 22.68
C GLU A 163 7.55 7.21 21.52
N VAL A 164 8.02 8.41 21.22
CA VAL A 164 7.60 9.14 20.02
C VAL A 164 8.27 8.50 18.80
N ARG A 165 7.47 7.95 17.90
CA ARG A 165 7.92 7.37 16.63
C ARG A 165 7.71 8.36 15.48
N SER A 166 8.47 8.17 14.39
CA SER A 166 8.24 8.93 13.17
C SER A 166 6.97 8.46 12.47
N SER A 167 6.32 9.38 11.77
CA SER A 167 5.09 9.11 11.02
C SER A 167 4.02 8.38 11.87
N PRO A 168 3.62 8.96 13.04
CA PRO A 168 2.73 8.29 13.96
C PRO A 168 1.30 8.21 13.44
N ILE A 169 0.64 7.10 13.75
CA ILE A 169 -0.79 6.87 13.56
C ILE A 169 -1.38 6.48 14.90
N TYR A 170 -2.40 7.20 15.37
CA TYR A 170 -2.98 6.97 16.68
C TYR A 170 -4.34 6.25 16.62
N PRO A 171 -4.72 5.48 17.66
CA PRO A 171 -6.01 4.78 17.72
C PRO A 171 -7.22 5.67 17.47
N ASP A 172 -7.22 6.89 18.03
CA ASP A 172 -8.30 7.84 17.85
C ASP A 172 -8.39 8.36 16.41
N GLU A 173 -7.28 8.50 15.71
CA GLU A 173 -7.28 8.89 14.30
C GLU A 173 -7.90 7.78 13.44
N VAL A 174 -7.60 6.50 13.71
CA VAL A 174 -8.23 5.36 13.04
C VAL A 174 -9.73 5.29 13.35
N ALA A 175 -10.11 5.47 14.62
CA ALA A 175 -11.52 5.45 15.03
C ALA A 175 -12.36 6.54 14.35
N ASN A 176 -11.77 7.71 14.09
CA ASN A 176 -12.40 8.86 13.45
C ASN A 176 -12.16 8.94 11.93
N ALA A 177 -11.45 8.00 11.35
CA ALA A 177 -11.20 7.99 9.91
C ALA A 177 -12.51 7.93 9.11
N THR A 178 -12.54 8.67 8.01
CA THR A 178 -13.74 8.84 7.17
C THR A 178 -13.82 7.85 6.03
N CYS A 179 -12.77 7.05 5.81
CA CYS A 179 -12.72 6.01 4.77
C CYS A 179 -13.51 4.74 5.15
N ASP A 180 -13.69 3.88 4.17
CA ASP A 180 -14.28 2.54 4.34
C ASP A 180 -13.24 1.49 4.72
N TYR A 181 -12.03 1.64 4.16
CA TYR A 181 -10.87 0.78 4.41
C TYR A 181 -9.62 1.63 4.55
N LEU A 182 -8.81 1.36 5.57
CA LEU A 182 -7.50 1.98 5.77
C LEU A 182 -6.41 0.93 5.58
N ALA A 183 -5.69 1.04 4.47
CA ALA A 183 -4.57 0.19 4.13
C ALA A 183 -3.27 0.80 4.70
N LEU A 184 -2.56 0.03 5.53
CA LEU A 184 -1.38 0.48 6.27
C LEU A 184 -0.13 -0.31 5.87
N GLY A 185 1.00 0.39 5.79
CA GLY A 185 2.34 -0.16 5.64
C GLY A 185 3.30 0.35 6.72
N HIS A 186 4.54 -0.10 6.71
CA HIS A 186 5.63 0.16 7.65
C HIS A 186 5.93 -1.02 8.59
N TRP A 187 4.99 -1.88 8.88
CA TRP A 187 5.22 -3.02 9.76
C TRP A 187 5.41 -4.29 8.95
N GLU A 188 6.49 -5.01 9.29
CA GLU A 188 6.84 -6.30 8.69
C GLU A 188 5.80 -7.42 8.95
N ARG A 189 4.89 -7.19 9.91
CA ARG A 189 3.86 -8.14 10.31
C ARG A 189 2.49 -7.65 9.94
N GLN A 190 1.63 -8.58 9.55
CA GLN A 190 0.22 -8.31 9.46
C GLN A 190 -0.36 -8.00 10.84
N VAL A 191 -1.08 -6.89 10.94
CA VAL A 191 -1.75 -6.47 12.18
C VAL A 191 -3.10 -5.86 11.84
N ASP A 192 -4.15 -6.36 12.50
CA ASP A 192 -5.47 -5.72 12.50
C ASP A 192 -5.48 -4.63 13.59
N VAL A 193 -5.61 -3.38 13.16
CA VAL A 193 -5.76 -2.21 14.03
C VAL A 193 -7.11 -1.54 13.81
N SER A 194 -8.09 -2.29 13.31
CA SER A 194 -9.45 -1.80 13.09
C SER A 194 -10.02 -1.19 14.37
N ASN A 195 -10.60 0.00 14.24
CA ASN A 195 -11.20 0.71 15.35
C ASN A 195 -12.53 1.37 14.90
N GLY A 196 -13.55 1.26 15.73
CA GLY A 196 -14.87 1.76 15.39
C GLY A 196 -15.45 1.06 14.14
N ARG A 197 -15.84 1.85 13.14
CA ARG A 197 -16.44 1.35 11.89
C ARG A 197 -15.41 1.02 10.80
N VAL A 198 -14.19 1.50 10.95
CA VAL A 198 -13.17 1.41 9.91
C VAL A 198 -12.39 0.12 10.05
N LYS A 199 -12.26 -0.60 8.94
CA LYS A 199 -11.32 -1.72 8.84
C LYS A 199 -9.96 -1.16 8.48
N ALA A 200 -8.96 -1.41 9.35
CA ALA A 200 -7.59 -0.91 9.22
C ALA A 200 -6.58 -2.03 9.43
N PHE A 201 -5.74 -2.29 8.43
CA PHE A 201 -4.81 -3.40 8.44
C PHE A 201 -3.42 -2.98 7.97
N TYR A 202 -2.40 -3.41 8.68
CA TYR A 202 -1.07 -3.59 8.14
C TYR A 202 -1.01 -4.90 7.37
N SER A 203 -0.54 -4.86 6.13
CA SER A 203 -0.41 -6.09 5.33
C SER A 203 0.77 -6.95 5.77
N GLY A 204 1.77 -6.33 6.35
CA GLY A 204 3.08 -6.94 6.57
C GLY A 204 3.89 -7.04 5.27
N SER A 205 5.20 -7.23 5.41
CA SER A 205 6.08 -7.52 4.29
C SER A 205 5.77 -8.91 3.73
N PRO A 206 5.64 -9.07 2.41
CA PRO A 206 5.49 -10.38 1.79
C PRO A 206 6.72 -11.27 2.02
N LEU A 207 7.92 -10.68 2.17
CA LEU A 207 9.16 -11.37 2.47
C LEU A 207 9.24 -11.87 3.92
N GLY A 208 8.64 -11.16 4.87
CA GLY A 208 8.53 -11.61 6.25
C GLY A 208 7.81 -12.96 6.38
N ALA A 209 6.82 -13.21 5.52
CA ALA A 209 6.12 -14.48 5.43
C ALA A 209 6.97 -15.60 4.80
N LEU A 210 7.88 -15.27 3.90
CA LEU A 210 8.70 -16.22 3.13
C LEU A 210 9.84 -16.86 3.92
N GLN A 211 10.14 -16.41 5.10
CA GLN A 211 11.19 -17.04 5.91
C GLN A 211 10.89 -18.51 6.23
N THR A 212 9.63 -18.91 6.11
CA THR A 212 9.17 -20.25 6.49
C THR A 212 8.25 -20.94 5.47
N ASN A 213 7.77 -20.25 4.41
CA ASN A 213 6.76 -20.77 3.51
C ASN A 213 7.09 -20.56 2.02
N GLU A 214 6.52 -21.41 1.17
CA GLU A 214 6.57 -21.29 -0.30
C GLU A 214 5.52 -20.29 -0.84
N ASN A 215 4.94 -19.45 0.01
CA ASN A 215 3.88 -18.52 -0.33
C ASN A 215 4.20 -17.12 0.17
N VAL A 216 3.70 -16.10 -0.54
CA VAL A 216 3.66 -14.71 -0.06
C VAL A 216 2.33 -14.41 0.61
N SER A 217 2.35 -13.49 1.56
CA SER A 217 1.16 -13.02 2.28
C SER A 217 0.76 -11.62 1.80
N VAL A 218 -0.54 -11.44 1.58
CA VAL A 218 -1.17 -10.15 1.31
C VAL A 218 -2.45 -10.02 2.13
N ILE A 219 -3.04 -8.84 2.18
CA ILE A 219 -4.43 -8.67 2.62
C ILE A 219 -5.34 -8.68 1.38
N MET A 220 -6.37 -9.51 1.42
CA MET A 220 -7.51 -9.40 0.54
C MET A 220 -8.60 -8.59 1.26
N ALA A 221 -8.91 -7.40 0.76
CA ALA A 221 -10.03 -6.60 1.23
C ALA A 221 -11.18 -6.69 0.24
N GLU A 222 -12.37 -7.03 0.72
CA GLU A 222 -13.59 -7.07 -0.08
C GLU A 222 -14.53 -5.97 0.41
N LEU A 223 -14.90 -5.08 -0.53
CA LEU A 223 -15.84 -3.99 -0.29
C LEU A 223 -17.19 -4.40 -0.88
N ASN A 224 -18.16 -4.64 -0.02
CA ASN A 224 -19.48 -5.11 -0.42
C ASN A 224 -20.55 -4.09 -0.01
N ALA A 225 -21.31 -3.61 -0.99
CA ALA A 225 -22.32 -2.56 -0.77
C ALA A 225 -23.43 -2.95 0.23
N THR A 226 -23.63 -4.25 0.47
CA THR A 226 -24.67 -4.76 1.39
C THR A 226 -24.10 -5.14 2.74
N THR A 227 -22.94 -5.79 2.79
CA THR A 227 -22.35 -6.36 4.01
C THR A 227 -21.22 -5.53 4.59
N GLY A 228 -20.77 -4.49 3.89
CA GLY A 228 -19.66 -3.64 4.32
C GLY A 228 -18.30 -4.18 3.89
N VAL A 229 -17.26 -3.80 4.62
CA VAL A 229 -15.87 -4.15 4.32
C VAL A 229 -15.41 -5.32 5.17
N THR A 230 -14.81 -6.30 4.52
CA THR A 230 -14.05 -7.38 5.17
C THR A 230 -12.60 -7.36 4.67
N ALA A 231 -11.66 -7.71 5.55
CA ALA A 231 -10.26 -7.81 5.19
C ALA A 231 -9.63 -9.01 5.91
N GLN A 232 -8.86 -9.79 5.19
CA GLN A 232 -8.23 -11.00 5.71
C GLN A 232 -6.92 -11.30 5.03
N GLN A 233 -6.05 -12.01 5.74
CA GLN A 233 -4.82 -12.53 5.17
C GLN A 233 -5.12 -13.55 4.08
N CYS A 234 -4.42 -13.40 2.96
CA CYS A 234 -4.44 -14.32 1.84
C CYS A 234 -3.02 -14.79 1.52
N TRP A 235 -2.84 -16.07 1.28
CA TRP A 235 -1.56 -16.66 0.91
C TRP A 235 -1.54 -16.96 -0.58
N LEU A 236 -0.53 -16.42 -1.28
CA LEU A 236 -0.36 -16.59 -2.72
C LEU A 236 0.85 -17.49 -2.99
N PRO A 237 0.76 -18.45 -3.88
CA PRO A 237 1.90 -19.32 -4.23
C PRO A 237 2.97 -18.54 -4.98
N ILE A 238 4.25 -18.91 -4.77
CA ILE A 238 5.42 -18.36 -5.47
C ILE A 238 5.72 -19.15 -6.74
#